data_f50331d2ffd4f8030c1e57a074d9b12f
#
_entry.id   f50331d2ffd4f8030c1e57a074d9b12f
#
_cell.length_a   1.000
_cell.length_b   1.000
_cell.length_c   1.000
_cell.angle_alpha   90.00
_cell.angle_beta   90.00
_cell.angle_gamma   90.00
#
_symmetry.space_group_name_H-M   'P 1'
#
loop_
_entity.id
_entity.type
_entity.pdbx_description
1 polymer ?
#
loop_
_entity_poly.entity_id
_entity_poly.type
_entity_poly.pdbx_seq_one_letter_code
_entity_poly.pdbx_strand_id
1 'polypeptide(L)'
;MKPVQLILLVIILSFHSLLAQDVKSNKGNANGKTFKYHYIEPSGGKKGIVILLPGSGERFQSVLSNISLAKQLVAQGFVVIVPEVHTLLYADEYSINILNELLKAKVKEYGTKSLILGGFSSGGAIATRYAEYLVSKNVQIDLKGLFVVDPPLDLHRVYTAGINMLQNCDGIIKKDGANIKAQLENAFGGSPAEKIEQYTSNSSFTASSKDGGNAKFLINVPIRLYSEPDLNFVKKNYCNKLEKADINATDLEALQEYLLKCGNNRCEYITTSGRGFHSWNIIEPNNCLKWIIKISS
;
A
#
# COMPACT_ATOMS: atom_id res chain seq x y z
N MET A 1 -25.03 70.23 4.79
CA MET A 1 -23.99 69.28 4.36
C MET A 1 -23.83 68.26 5.46
N LYS A 2 -24.23 67.00 5.21
CA LYS A 2 -24.10 65.88 6.16
C LYS A 2 -22.78 65.16 5.89
N PRO A 3 -21.96 64.77 6.89
CA PRO A 3 -20.73 64.02 6.65
C PRO A 3 -21.08 62.57 6.33
N VAL A 4 -20.51 62.08 5.24
CA VAL A 4 -20.52 60.65 4.84
C VAL A 4 -19.51 59.94 5.71
N GLN A 5 -19.98 59.02 6.59
CA GLN A 5 -19.12 58.10 7.31
C GLN A 5 -18.66 57.00 6.39
N LEU A 6 -17.36 56.97 6.10
CA LEU A 6 -16.66 55.91 5.38
C LEU A 6 -16.46 54.72 6.32
N ILE A 7 -17.28 53.69 6.19
CA ILE A 7 -17.07 52.41 6.90
C ILE A 7 -15.99 51.62 6.19
N LEU A 8 -14.80 51.60 6.78
CA LEU A 8 -13.68 50.78 6.32
C LEU A 8 -13.93 49.32 6.74
N LEU A 9 -14.43 48.51 5.79
CA LEU A 9 -14.57 47.06 5.99
C LEU A 9 -13.20 46.39 5.90
N VAL A 10 -12.59 46.14 7.07
CA VAL A 10 -11.32 45.35 7.14
C VAL A 10 -11.71 43.89 6.96
N ILE A 11 -11.55 43.39 5.73
CA ILE A 11 -11.63 41.95 5.45
C ILE A 11 -10.33 41.34 5.96
N ILE A 12 -10.37 40.73 7.13
CA ILE A 12 -9.28 39.86 7.63
C ILE A 12 -9.32 38.59 6.78
N LEU A 13 -8.60 38.58 5.67
CA LEU A 13 -8.24 37.37 4.97
C LEU A 13 -7.27 36.60 5.86
N SER A 14 -7.80 35.67 6.64
CA SER A 14 -7.00 34.64 7.29
C SER A 14 -6.41 33.75 6.17
N PHE A 15 -5.27 34.16 5.65
CA PHE A 15 -4.39 33.28 4.91
C PHE A 15 -3.96 32.17 5.87
N HIS A 16 -4.69 31.07 5.85
CA HIS A 16 -4.11 29.83 6.32
C HIS A 16 -2.98 29.51 5.33
N SER A 17 -1.78 29.95 5.65
CA SER A 17 -0.56 29.45 5.00
C SER A 17 -0.60 27.93 5.17
N LEU A 18 -0.92 27.23 4.09
CA LEU A 18 -0.54 25.82 3.96
C LEU A 18 1.00 25.83 4.00
N LEU A 19 1.54 25.77 5.22
CA LEU A 19 2.96 25.52 5.41
C LEU A 19 3.25 24.23 4.63
N ALA A 20 4.11 24.32 3.63
CA ALA A 20 4.63 23.17 2.93
C ALA A 20 5.20 22.26 4.03
N GLN A 21 4.54 21.12 4.27
CA GLN A 21 4.98 20.18 5.28
C GLN A 21 6.27 19.57 4.74
N ASP A 22 7.40 19.94 5.33
CA ASP A 22 8.70 19.47 4.90
C ASP A 22 8.85 17.98 5.14
N VAL A 23 9.27 17.26 4.10
CA VAL A 23 9.64 15.85 4.21
C VAL A 23 10.94 15.76 5.01
N LYS A 24 10.85 15.14 6.17
CA LYS A 24 11.98 14.85 7.04
C LYS A 24 12.54 13.46 6.73
N SER A 25 13.82 13.26 7.01
CA SER A 25 14.48 11.95 6.86
C SER A 25 15.21 11.60 8.15
N ASN A 26 15.19 10.32 8.50
CA ASN A 26 15.92 9.81 9.65
C ASN A 26 16.42 8.38 9.37
N LYS A 27 17.17 7.83 10.30
CA LYS A 27 17.73 6.47 10.23
C LYS A 27 17.25 5.66 11.43
N GLY A 28 17.07 4.37 11.21
CA GLY A 28 16.85 3.36 12.23
C GLY A 28 17.88 2.23 12.12
N ASN A 29 17.80 1.27 13.02
CA ASN A 29 18.63 0.06 12.98
C ASN A 29 17.70 -1.15 13.09
N ALA A 30 17.92 -2.14 12.22
CA ALA A 30 17.25 -3.43 12.25
C ALA A 30 18.31 -4.53 12.11
N ASN A 31 18.45 -5.39 13.11
CA ASN A 31 19.41 -6.48 13.15
C ASN A 31 20.86 -6.04 12.81
N GLY A 32 21.31 -4.90 13.39
CA GLY A 32 22.65 -4.36 13.15
C GLY A 32 22.83 -3.62 11.81
N LYS A 33 21.82 -3.59 10.95
CA LYS A 33 21.85 -2.85 9.67
C LYS A 33 21.08 -1.55 9.79
N THR A 34 21.69 -0.45 9.35
CA THR A 34 21.03 0.86 9.29
C THR A 34 20.08 0.89 8.12
N PHE A 35 18.84 1.36 8.36
CA PHE A 35 17.87 1.70 7.32
C PHE A 35 17.47 3.18 7.39
N LYS A 36 16.91 3.70 6.32
CA LYS A 36 16.39 5.07 6.27
C LYS A 36 14.87 5.06 6.19
N TYR A 37 14.25 6.13 6.66
CA TYR A 37 12.84 6.41 6.47
C TYR A 37 12.59 7.89 6.32
N HIS A 38 11.53 8.23 5.59
CA HIS A 38 11.09 9.59 5.32
C HIS A 38 9.72 9.79 5.94
N TYR A 39 9.44 10.97 6.44
CA TYR A 39 8.16 11.20 7.12
C TYR A 39 7.75 12.67 7.07
N ILE A 40 6.45 12.86 7.21
CA ILE A 40 5.83 14.14 7.53
C ILE A 40 4.98 13.96 8.78
N GLU A 41 4.94 14.97 9.62
CA GLU A 41 4.25 14.89 10.89
C GLU A 41 3.46 16.17 11.20
N PRO A 42 2.33 16.06 11.94
CA PRO A 42 1.58 17.22 12.38
C PRO A 42 2.37 18.01 13.42
N SER A 43 2.14 19.33 13.48
CA SER A 43 2.72 20.21 14.49
C SER A 43 2.19 19.98 15.92
N GLY A 44 1.00 19.37 16.03
CA GLY A 44 0.34 19.08 17.31
C GLY A 44 0.44 17.61 17.73
N GLY A 45 -0.53 17.18 18.56
CA GLY A 45 -0.64 15.80 19.03
C GLY A 45 -0.75 14.79 17.90
N LYS A 46 -0.25 13.57 18.12
CA LYS A 46 -0.22 12.47 17.13
C LYS A 46 -1.37 11.53 17.42
N LYS A 47 -2.35 11.44 16.49
CA LYS A 47 -3.51 10.54 16.61
C LYS A 47 -3.16 9.09 16.25
N GLY A 48 -2.23 8.90 15.34
CA GLY A 48 -1.84 7.58 14.85
C GLY A 48 -0.68 7.65 13.87
N ILE A 49 -0.21 6.47 13.49
CA ILE A 49 0.88 6.26 12.55
C ILE A 49 0.29 5.68 11.27
N VAL A 50 0.65 6.26 10.13
CA VAL A 50 0.36 5.71 8.80
C VAL A 50 1.69 5.36 8.14
N ILE A 51 1.90 4.08 7.82
CA ILE A 51 3.06 3.65 7.04
C ILE A 51 2.60 3.46 5.60
N LEU A 52 3.25 4.18 4.67
CA LEU A 52 3.04 4.05 3.24
C LEU A 52 4.22 3.34 2.59
N LEU A 53 3.94 2.31 1.81
CA LEU A 53 4.96 1.52 1.12
C LEU A 53 4.87 1.78 -0.40
N PRO A 54 5.96 2.28 -1.01
CA PRO A 54 5.99 2.62 -2.43
C PRO A 54 6.01 1.38 -3.30
N GLY A 55 5.61 1.56 -4.55
CA GLY A 55 5.77 0.56 -5.60
C GLY A 55 7.24 0.39 -6.00
N SER A 56 7.51 -0.66 -6.78
CA SER A 56 8.85 -0.91 -7.31
C SER A 56 9.33 0.26 -8.18
N GLY A 57 10.54 0.73 -7.92
CA GLY A 57 11.16 1.84 -8.65
C GLY A 57 10.69 3.24 -8.22
N GLU A 58 9.73 3.37 -7.29
CA GLU A 58 9.34 4.67 -6.76
C GLU A 58 10.38 5.24 -5.80
N ARG A 59 10.49 6.56 -5.80
CA ARG A 59 11.30 7.27 -4.79
C ARG A 59 10.52 7.40 -3.50
N PHE A 60 11.09 6.97 -2.40
CA PHE A 60 10.45 7.01 -1.08
C PHE A 60 9.99 8.43 -0.71
N GLN A 61 10.82 9.45 -0.97
CA GLN A 61 10.47 10.84 -0.70
C GLN A 61 9.30 11.33 -1.55
N SER A 62 9.24 10.90 -2.83
CA SER A 62 8.21 11.37 -3.76
C SER A 62 6.82 10.88 -3.41
N VAL A 63 6.69 9.74 -2.72
CA VAL A 63 5.41 9.27 -2.19
C VAL A 63 4.79 10.31 -1.26
N LEU A 64 5.56 10.87 -0.32
CA LEU A 64 5.08 11.90 0.61
C LEU A 64 4.77 13.23 -0.08
N SER A 65 5.51 13.58 -1.12
CA SER A 65 5.35 14.87 -1.83
C SER A 65 4.21 14.84 -2.84
N ASN A 66 4.05 13.72 -3.55
CA ASN A 66 3.16 13.61 -4.71
C ASN A 66 1.78 13.09 -4.37
N ILE A 67 1.64 12.33 -3.27
CA ILE A 67 0.34 11.79 -2.86
C ILE A 67 -0.36 12.80 -1.96
N SER A 68 -1.41 13.46 -2.47
CA SER A 68 -2.18 14.44 -1.70
C SER A 68 -2.79 13.85 -0.43
N LEU A 69 -3.11 12.56 -0.41
CA LEU A 69 -3.58 11.84 0.77
C LEU A 69 -2.60 11.95 1.95
N ALA A 70 -1.28 11.86 1.70
CA ALA A 70 -0.28 11.97 2.76
C ALA A 70 -0.38 13.30 3.51
N LYS A 71 -0.49 14.42 2.77
CA LYS A 71 -0.64 15.76 3.34
C LYS A 71 -1.97 15.91 4.09
N GLN A 72 -3.05 15.35 3.54
CA GLN A 72 -4.36 15.37 4.18
C GLN A 72 -4.37 14.60 5.50
N LEU A 73 -3.73 13.44 5.55
CA LEU A 73 -3.57 12.64 6.78
C LEU A 73 -2.83 13.42 7.87
N VAL A 74 -1.74 14.11 7.51
CA VAL A 74 -0.99 14.93 8.46
C VAL A 74 -1.85 16.09 8.98
N ALA A 75 -2.65 16.72 8.13
CA ALA A 75 -3.60 17.77 8.55
C ALA A 75 -4.65 17.24 9.55
N GLN A 76 -4.94 15.93 9.54
CA GLN A 76 -5.83 15.26 10.49
C GLN A 76 -5.14 14.74 11.75
N GLY A 77 -3.84 14.96 11.90
CA GLY A 77 -3.07 14.57 13.08
C GLY A 77 -2.36 13.22 12.98
N PHE A 78 -2.29 12.61 11.80
CA PHE A 78 -1.51 11.38 11.60
C PHE A 78 -0.06 11.70 11.24
N VAL A 79 0.86 10.88 11.73
CA VAL A 79 2.24 10.86 11.22
C VAL A 79 2.27 9.93 10.03
N VAL A 80 2.77 10.39 8.89
CA VAL A 80 2.91 9.56 7.67
C VAL A 80 4.37 9.26 7.44
N ILE A 81 4.71 7.97 7.35
CA ILE A 81 6.09 7.46 7.27
C ILE A 81 6.25 6.57 6.06
N VAL A 82 7.33 6.75 5.32
CA VAL A 82 7.75 5.90 4.19
C VAL A 82 9.14 5.34 4.48
N PRO A 83 9.24 4.07 4.91
CA PRO A 83 10.53 3.43 5.13
C PRO A 83 11.17 2.96 3.82
N GLU A 84 12.50 2.96 3.77
CA GLU A 84 13.24 2.33 2.67
C GLU A 84 13.34 0.83 2.91
N VAL A 85 12.39 0.07 2.38
CA VAL A 85 12.36 -1.40 2.37
C VAL A 85 12.76 -1.93 0.99
N HIS A 86 13.00 -3.22 0.87
CA HIS A 86 13.12 -3.84 -0.44
C HIS A 86 11.74 -3.84 -1.13
N THR A 87 11.67 -3.26 -2.33
CA THR A 87 10.41 -3.21 -3.11
C THR A 87 10.26 -4.46 -3.99
N LEU A 88 10.33 -5.64 -3.35
CA LEU A 88 10.12 -6.94 -3.97
C LEU A 88 8.62 -7.24 -4.13
N LEU A 89 8.28 -8.22 -4.95
CA LEU A 89 6.89 -8.68 -5.13
C LEU A 89 6.31 -9.35 -3.87
N TYR A 90 7.12 -9.57 -2.84
CA TYR A 90 6.79 -10.17 -1.56
C TYR A 90 7.52 -9.45 -0.42
N ALA A 91 7.05 -9.63 0.81
CA ALA A 91 7.73 -9.10 1.99
C ALA A 91 8.83 -10.07 2.44
N ASP A 92 10.08 -9.71 2.20
CA ASP A 92 11.22 -10.45 2.71
C ASP A 92 11.46 -10.20 4.21
N GLU A 93 12.27 -11.02 4.83
CA GLU A 93 12.60 -10.91 6.26
C GLU A 93 13.22 -9.55 6.60
N TYR A 94 14.04 -8.99 5.69
CA TYR A 94 14.65 -7.69 5.88
C TYR A 94 13.60 -6.58 5.99
N SER A 95 12.62 -6.57 5.09
CA SER A 95 11.53 -5.59 5.10
C SER A 95 10.66 -5.73 6.35
N ILE A 96 10.31 -6.95 6.76
CA ILE A 96 9.56 -7.20 8.01
C ILE A 96 10.33 -6.68 9.24
N ASN A 97 11.64 -6.94 9.32
CA ASN A 97 12.46 -6.48 10.43
C ASN A 97 12.57 -4.95 10.50
N ILE A 98 12.72 -4.28 9.35
CA ILE A 98 12.68 -2.80 9.28
C ILE A 98 11.35 -2.27 9.81
N LEU A 99 10.23 -2.82 9.32
CA LEU A 99 8.90 -2.38 9.73
C LEU A 99 8.66 -2.58 11.22
N ASN A 100 9.12 -3.69 11.79
CA ASN A 100 9.02 -3.97 13.22
C ASN A 100 9.81 -2.97 14.06
N GLU A 101 11.09 -2.74 13.73
CA GLU A 101 11.92 -1.81 14.51
C GLU A 101 11.48 -0.36 14.36
N LEU A 102 11.06 0.04 13.14
CA LEU A 102 10.47 1.35 12.90
C LEU A 102 9.19 1.55 13.73
N LEU A 103 8.25 0.60 13.66
CA LEU A 103 6.99 0.68 14.39
C LEU A 103 7.22 0.76 15.90
N LYS A 104 8.07 -0.10 16.45
CA LYS A 104 8.44 -0.12 17.87
C LYS A 104 9.03 1.22 18.32
N ALA A 105 9.96 1.79 17.53
CA ALA A 105 10.55 3.08 17.82
C ALA A 105 9.50 4.21 17.80
N LYS A 106 8.61 4.22 16.79
CA LYS A 106 7.62 5.28 16.62
C LYS A 106 6.44 5.19 17.59
N VAL A 107 6.03 3.99 17.98
CA VAL A 107 5.06 3.79 19.08
C VAL A 107 5.61 4.37 20.39
N LYS A 108 6.88 4.13 20.71
CA LYS A 108 7.53 4.69 21.89
C LYS A 108 7.66 6.21 21.81
N GLU A 109 8.05 6.75 20.65
CA GLU A 109 8.26 8.19 20.43
C GLU A 109 6.95 8.97 20.48
N TYR A 110 5.88 8.47 19.86
CA TYR A 110 4.62 9.21 19.73
C TYR A 110 3.56 8.85 20.78
N GLY A 111 3.79 7.82 21.57
CA GLY A 111 2.85 7.39 22.61
C GLY A 111 1.52 6.82 22.06
N THR A 112 1.46 6.46 20.79
CA THR A 112 0.26 5.88 20.16
C THR A 112 0.53 4.52 19.55
N LYS A 113 -0.42 3.59 19.71
CA LYS A 113 -0.39 2.27 19.09
C LYS A 113 -1.27 2.18 17.84
N SER A 114 -2.02 3.25 17.51
CA SER A 114 -2.90 3.30 16.35
C SER A 114 -2.09 3.28 15.06
N LEU A 115 -2.27 2.24 14.25
CA LEU A 115 -1.54 1.99 13.01
C LEU A 115 -2.49 1.81 11.83
N ILE A 116 -2.15 2.45 10.74
CA ILE A 116 -2.74 2.22 9.43
C ILE A 116 -1.60 1.87 8.46
N LEU A 117 -1.81 0.85 7.66
CA LEU A 117 -0.89 0.45 6.61
C LEU A 117 -1.46 0.81 5.24
N GLY A 118 -0.62 1.33 4.37
CA GLY A 118 -0.97 1.61 2.99
C GLY A 118 0.16 1.24 2.05
N GLY A 119 -0.16 0.86 0.80
CA GLY A 119 0.87 0.53 -0.18
C GLY A 119 0.36 0.45 -1.61
N PHE A 120 1.28 0.65 -2.55
CA PHE A 120 1.03 0.55 -3.97
C PHE A 120 1.86 -0.57 -4.59
N SER A 121 1.25 -1.35 -5.48
CA SER A 121 1.96 -2.41 -6.22
C SER A 121 2.74 -3.34 -5.26
N SER A 122 4.03 -3.54 -5.45
CA SER A 122 4.89 -4.31 -4.54
C SER A 122 4.82 -3.82 -3.08
N GLY A 123 4.75 -2.50 -2.85
CA GLY A 123 4.54 -1.94 -1.51
C GLY A 123 3.19 -2.33 -0.91
N GLY A 124 2.16 -2.47 -1.75
CA GLY A 124 0.86 -3.00 -1.33
C GLY A 124 0.93 -4.47 -0.89
N ALA A 125 1.68 -5.29 -1.62
CA ALA A 125 1.93 -6.69 -1.21
C ALA A 125 2.69 -6.76 0.13
N ILE A 126 3.72 -5.94 0.32
CA ILE A 126 4.47 -5.86 1.57
C ILE A 126 3.58 -5.35 2.72
N ALA A 127 2.74 -4.32 2.49
CA ALA A 127 1.81 -3.80 3.49
C ALA A 127 0.81 -4.88 3.93
N THR A 128 0.26 -5.63 2.97
CA THR A 128 -0.68 -6.72 3.24
C THR A 128 -0.01 -7.81 4.07
N ARG A 129 1.16 -8.27 3.64
CA ARG A 129 1.92 -9.31 4.34
C ARG A 129 2.35 -8.87 5.74
N TYR A 130 2.68 -7.59 5.91
CA TYR A 130 3.01 -7.05 7.24
C TYR A 130 1.78 -6.97 8.15
N ALA A 131 0.60 -6.61 7.64
CA ALA A 131 -0.65 -6.67 8.40
C ALA A 131 -0.93 -8.10 8.91
N GLU A 132 -0.79 -9.08 8.04
CA GLU A 132 -0.92 -10.52 8.38
C GLU A 132 0.11 -10.94 9.44
N TYR A 133 1.35 -10.49 9.31
CA TYR A 133 2.40 -10.75 10.29
C TYR A 133 2.03 -10.20 11.67
N LEU A 134 1.58 -8.94 11.76
CA LEU A 134 1.19 -8.30 13.01
C LEU A 134 0.08 -9.09 13.72
N VAL A 135 -0.93 -9.53 12.97
CA VAL A 135 -2.05 -10.32 13.50
C VAL A 135 -1.60 -11.73 13.88
N SER A 136 -0.87 -12.42 13.00
CA SER A 136 -0.42 -13.81 13.25
C SER A 136 0.53 -13.95 14.43
N LYS A 137 1.33 -12.90 14.69
CA LYS A 137 2.26 -12.83 15.83
C LYS A 137 1.66 -12.18 17.08
N ASN A 138 0.38 -11.82 17.03
CA ASN A 138 -0.31 -11.13 18.13
C ASN A 138 0.48 -9.92 18.66
N VAL A 139 1.05 -9.15 17.74
CA VAL A 139 1.81 -7.94 18.09
C VAL A 139 0.85 -6.95 18.74
N GLN A 140 1.27 -6.40 19.91
CA GLN A 140 0.45 -5.49 20.70
C GLN A 140 0.39 -4.09 20.09
N ILE A 141 -0.24 -4.00 18.90
CA ILE A 141 -0.51 -2.80 18.12
C ILE A 141 -2.00 -2.74 17.78
N ASP A 142 -2.54 -1.54 17.70
CA ASP A 142 -3.92 -1.30 17.30
C ASP A 142 -3.96 -1.07 15.78
N LEU A 143 -3.94 -2.16 15.00
CA LEU A 143 -4.04 -2.10 13.55
C LEU A 143 -5.46 -1.69 13.14
N LYS A 144 -5.65 -0.41 12.90
CA LYS A 144 -6.95 0.19 12.52
C LYS A 144 -7.39 -0.21 11.12
N GLY A 145 -6.47 -0.37 10.18
CA GLY A 145 -6.81 -0.79 8.84
C GLY A 145 -5.64 -0.87 7.87
N LEU A 146 -5.98 -1.42 6.70
CA LEU A 146 -5.08 -1.60 5.57
C LEU A 146 -5.74 -1.04 4.30
N PHE A 147 -5.02 -0.24 3.51
CA PHE A 147 -5.46 0.10 2.17
C PHE A 147 -4.35 -0.14 1.15
N VAL A 148 -4.69 -0.76 0.04
CA VAL A 148 -3.70 -1.14 -0.97
C VAL A 148 -4.19 -0.85 -2.39
N VAL A 149 -3.27 -0.43 -3.22
CA VAL A 149 -3.52 -0.07 -4.61
C VAL A 149 -2.82 -1.07 -5.51
N ASP A 150 -3.61 -1.86 -6.20
CA ASP A 150 -3.21 -2.80 -7.24
C ASP A 150 -1.99 -3.69 -6.89
N PRO A 151 -1.95 -4.32 -5.69
CA PRO A 151 -0.87 -5.19 -5.28
C PRO A 151 -0.91 -6.57 -5.96
N PRO A 152 0.25 -7.19 -6.24
CA PRO A 152 0.34 -8.62 -6.53
C PRO A 152 0.21 -9.41 -5.22
N LEU A 153 -0.84 -10.23 -5.04
CA LEU A 153 -1.11 -10.91 -3.76
C LEU A 153 -0.91 -12.43 -3.82
N ASP A 154 -1.21 -13.07 -4.96
CA ASP A 154 -0.96 -14.50 -5.20
C ASP A 154 0.29 -14.69 -6.08
N LEU A 155 1.41 -15.04 -5.46
CA LEU A 155 2.70 -15.15 -6.16
C LEU A 155 2.74 -16.28 -7.19
N HIS A 156 1.90 -17.31 -7.05
CA HIS A 156 1.76 -18.34 -8.08
C HIS A 156 1.09 -17.75 -9.34
N ARG A 157 -0.02 -17.03 -9.18
CA ARG A 157 -0.67 -16.31 -10.27
C ARG A 157 0.27 -15.28 -10.90
N VAL A 158 0.98 -14.50 -10.06
CA VAL A 158 1.95 -13.49 -10.52
C VAL A 158 3.06 -14.12 -11.36
N TYR A 159 3.60 -15.25 -10.93
CA TYR A 159 4.58 -16.00 -11.69
C TYR A 159 4.01 -16.45 -13.04
N THR A 160 2.81 -17.03 -13.04
CA THR A 160 2.13 -17.48 -14.26
C THR A 160 1.89 -16.32 -15.24
N ALA A 161 1.44 -15.16 -14.73
CA ALA A 161 1.33 -13.94 -15.53
C ALA A 161 2.68 -13.51 -16.11
N GLY A 162 3.74 -13.55 -15.31
CA GLY A 162 5.11 -13.26 -15.75
C GLY A 162 5.58 -14.18 -16.88
N ILE A 163 5.25 -15.47 -16.82
CA ILE A 163 5.54 -16.42 -17.92
C ILE A 163 4.75 -16.07 -19.17
N ASN A 164 3.45 -15.74 -19.05
CA ASN A 164 2.63 -15.31 -20.20
C ASN A 164 3.21 -14.04 -20.85
N MET A 165 3.58 -13.04 -20.05
CA MET A 165 4.24 -11.81 -20.52
C MET A 165 5.55 -12.11 -21.24
N LEU A 166 6.40 -12.97 -20.68
CA LEU A 166 7.69 -13.35 -21.27
C LEU A 166 7.54 -14.06 -22.61
N GLN A 167 6.57 -14.95 -22.76
CA GLN A 167 6.39 -15.79 -23.92
C GLN A 167 5.60 -15.11 -25.04
N ASN A 168 4.62 -14.28 -24.71
CA ASN A 168 3.60 -13.82 -25.64
C ASN A 168 3.57 -12.30 -25.88
N CYS A 169 4.35 -11.53 -25.12
CA CYS A 169 4.46 -10.08 -25.26
C CYS A 169 5.84 -9.65 -25.77
N ASP A 170 5.98 -8.37 -26.11
CA ASP A 170 7.22 -7.77 -26.56
C ASP A 170 7.63 -6.55 -25.69
N GLY A 171 8.78 -5.97 -25.99
CA GLY A 171 9.25 -4.72 -25.40
C GLY A 171 9.38 -4.76 -23.88
N ILE A 172 8.80 -3.77 -23.22
CA ILE A 172 8.88 -3.61 -21.76
C ILE A 172 8.11 -4.71 -21.02
N ILE A 173 6.98 -5.13 -21.53
CA ILE A 173 6.13 -6.16 -20.90
C ILE A 173 6.84 -7.51 -20.88
N LYS A 174 7.53 -7.87 -21.96
CA LYS A 174 8.38 -9.07 -21.98
C LYS A 174 9.49 -8.99 -20.93
N LYS A 175 10.11 -7.82 -20.76
CA LYS A 175 11.15 -7.62 -19.73
C LYS A 175 10.58 -7.73 -18.33
N ASP A 176 9.38 -7.18 -18.08
CA ASP A 176 8.70 -7.30 -16.81
C ASP A 176 8.38 -8.77 -16.48
N GLY A 177 7.92 -9.55 -17.47
CA GLY A 177 7.72 -10.98 -17.33
C GLY A 177 9.02 -11.72 -16.95
N ALA A 178 10.13 -11.39 -17.61
CA ALA A 178 11.44 -11.95 -17.29
C ALA A 178 11.90 -11.58 -15.86
N ASN A 179 11.67 -10.34 -15.46
CA ASN A 179 12.03 -9.85 -14.11
C ASN A 179 11.19 -10.54 -13.02
N ILE A 180 9.87 -10.70 -13.24
CA ILE A 180 8.97 -11.43 -12.33
C ILE A 180 9.48 -12.85 -12.14
N LYS A 181 9.70 -13.57 -13.24
CA LYS A 181 10.24 -14.94 -13.22
C LYS A 181 11.54 -15.00 -12.43
N ALA A 182 12.53 -14.20 -12.81
CA ALA A 182 13.84 -14.22 -12.18
C ALA A 182 13.79 -13.88 -10.69
N GLN A 183 13.00 -12.86 -10.30
CA GLN A 183 12.89 -12.46 -8.90
C GLN A 183 12.30 -13.57 -8.04
N LEU A 184 11.22 -14.22 -8.51
CA LEU A 184 10.53 -15.25 -7.72
C LEU A 184 11.34 -16.58 -7.69
N GLU A 185 11.90 -17.00 -8.81
CA GLU A 185 12.74 -18.21 -8.84
C GLU A 185 14.02 -18.07 -8.01
N ASN A 186 14.68 -16.92 -8.07
CA ASN A 186 15.84 -16.64 -7.24
C ASN A 186 15.49 -16.60 -5.74
N ALA A 187 14.33 -16.06 -5.38
CA ALA A 187 13.88 -15.98 -4.01
C ALA A 187 13.49 -17.33 -3.43
N PHE A 188 12.84 -18.18 -4.23
CA PHE A 188 12.20 -19.40 -3.75
C PHE A 188 12.91 -20.68 -4.19
N GLY A 189 13.96 -20.55 -5.00
CA GLY A 189 14.83 -21.67 -5.42
C GLY A 189 14.25 -22.51 -6.55
N GLY A 190 13.32 -21.97 -7.35
CA GLY A 190 12.72 -22.62 -8.51
C GLY A 190 11.31 -22.14 -8.82
N SER A 191 10.69 -22.77 -9.83
CA SER A 191 9.33 -22.48 -10.27
C SER A 191 8.26 -22.92 -9.25
N PRO A 192 7.00 -22.45 -9.37
CA PRO A 192 5.89 -22.97 -8.53
C PRO A 192 5.67 -24.47 -8.64
N ALA A 193 5.96 -25.06 -9.79
CA ALA A 193 5.85 -26.52 -9.96
C ALA A 193 6.83 -27.30 -9.06
N GLU A 194 7.98 -26.69 -8.72
CA GLU A 194 9.03 -27.28 -7.89
C GLU A 194 8.97 -26.83 -6.42
N LYS A 195 8.43 -25.65 -6.16
CA LYS A 195 8.51 -24.93 -4.88
C LYS A 195 7.20 -24.33 -4.42
N ILE A 196 6.07 -24.97 -4.70
CA ILE A 196 4.73 -24.42 -4.43
C ILE A 196 4.55 -23.91 -2.99
N GLU A 197 5.14 -24.59 -2.01
CA GLU A 197 5.07 -24.19 -0.61
C GLU A 197 5.74 -22.83 -0.35
N GLN A 198 6.83 -22.52 -1.05
CA GLN A 198 7.50 -21.24 -0.94
C GLN A 198 6.64 -20.11 -1.53
N TYR A 199 5.99 -20.37 -2.64
CA TYR A 199 5.06 -19.40 -3.25
C TYR A 199 3.86 -19.14 -2.35
N THR A 200 3.21 -20.18 -1.85
CA THR A 200 2.01 -20.04 -1.01
C THR A 200 2.31 -19.42 0.36
N SER A 201 3.40 -19.79 1.01
CA SER A 201 3.77 -19.24 2.31
C SER A 201 4.19 -17.77 2.27
N ASN A 202 4.71 -17.29 1.13
CA ASN A 202 5.08 -15.89 0.92
C ASN A 202 3.99 -15.05 0.24
N SER A 203 2.96 -15.65 -0.33
CA SER A 203 1.77 -14.95 -0.84
C SER A 203 0.96 -14.36 0.31
N SER A 204 0.47 -13.15 0.14
CA SER A 204 -0.53 -12.59 1.06
C SER A 204 -1.89 -13.26 0.91
N PHE A 205 -2.22 -13.68 -0.30
CA PHE A 205 -3.42 -14.44 -0.60
C PHE A 205 -3.08 -15.61 -1.52
N THR A 206 -3.74 -16.73 -1.32
CA THR A 206 -3.59 -17.90 -2.19
C THR A 206 -4.96 -18.38 -2.63
N ALA A 207 -5.34 -18.05 -3.86
CA ALA A 207 -6.67 -18.34 -4.40
C ALA A 207 -7.00 -19.85 -4.43
N SER A 208 -5.99 -20.70 -4.64
CA SER A 208 -6.13 -22.16 -4.64
C SER A 208 -6.26 -22.79 -3.24
N SER A 209 -5.98 -22.03 -2.18
CA SER A 209 -6.09 -22.51 -0.80
C SER A 209 -7.49 -22.31 -0.24
N LYS A 210 -8.05 -23.34 0.41
CA LYS A 210 -9.38 -23.27 1.04
C LYS A 210 -9.47 -22.21 2.12
N ASP A 211 -8.38 -21.94 2.84
CA ASP A 211 -8.28 -20.96 3.92
C ASP A 211 -7.65 -19.63 3.45
N GLY A 212 -7.56 -19.40 2.13
CA GLY A 212 -6.98 -18.18 1.57
C GLY A 212 -5.49 -17.99 1.87
N GLY A 213 -4.81 -18.99 2.44
CA GLY A 213 -3.42 -18.90 2.86
C GLY A 213 -3.23 -17.93 4.03
N ASN A 214 -2.37 -16.91 3.85
CA ASN A 214 -2.11 -15.91 4.88
C ASN A 214 -3.28 -14.91 5.06
N ALA A 215 -4.17 -14.76 4.08
CA ALA A 215 -5.32 -13.86 4.16
C ALA A 215 -6.28 -14.18 5.31
N LYS A 216 -6.26 -15.41 5.86
CA LYS A 216 -7.00 -15.75 7.08
C LYS A 216 -6.71 -14.87 8.29
N PHE A 217 -5.53 -14.25 8.34
CA PHE A 217 -5.19 -13.29 9.40
C PHE A 217 -5.84 -11.90 9.20
N LEU A 218 -6.45 -11.66 8.05
CA LEU A 218 -7.08 -10.38 7.72
C LEU A 218 -8.60 -10.35 7.96
N ILE A 219 -9.20 -11.44 8.41
CA ILE A 219 -10.67 -11.59 8.57
C ILE A 219 -11.27 -10.50 9.47
N ASN A 220 -10.52 -10.00 10.45
CA ASN A 220 -10.98 -8.96 11.37
C ASN A 220 -10.38 -7.57 11.11
N VAL A 221 -9.60 -7.39 10.06
CA VAL A 221 -8.95 -6.11 9.73
C VAL A 221 -9.84 -5.32 8.76
N PRO A 222 -10.13 -4.02 9.01
CA PRO A 222 -10.75 -3.16 8.00
C PRO A 222 -9.82 -3.01 6.79
N ILE A 223 -10.32 -3.29 5.58
CA ILE A 223 -9.48 -3.30 4.38
C ILE A 223 -10.16 -2.53 3.26
N ARG A 224 -9.39 -1.71 2.57
CA ARG A 224 -9.72 -1.17 1.26
C ARG A 224 -8.75 -1.65 0.19
N LEU A 225 -9.30 -2.27 -0.83
CA LEU A 225 -8.60 -2.73 -2.02
C LEU A 225 -8.96 -1.77 -3.16
N TYR A 226 -7.96 -1.28 -3.88
CA TYR A 226 -8.16 -0.36 -5.00
C TYR A 226 -7.52 -0.92 -6.27
N SER A 227 -8.24 -0.91 -7.38
CA SER A 227 -7.67 -1.17 -8.70
C SER A 227 -8.45 -0.47 -9.83
N GLU A 228 -7.86 -0.46 -11.01
CA GLU A 228 -8.49 -0.05 -12.25
C GLU A 228 -8.41 -1.21 -13.25
N PRO A 229 -9.40 -2.16 -13.24
CA PRO A 229 -9.33 -3.40 -14.01
C PRO A 229 -9.70 -3.20 -15.48
N ASP A 230 -9.06 -2.26 -16.17
CA ASP A 230 -9.32 -1.96 -17.58
C ASP A 230 -8.48 -2.85 -18.51
N LEU A 231 -8.99 -4.07 -18.77
CA LEU A 231 -8.33 -5.02 -19.67
C LEU A 231 -8.23 -4.51 -21.12
N ASN A 232 -9.18 -3.68 -21.58
CA ASN A 232 -9.12 -3.12 -22.93
C ASN A 232 -7.96 -2.13 -23.03
N PHE A 233 -7.78 -1.28 -22.01
CA PHE A 233 -6.64 -0.39 -21.94
C PHE A 233 -5.32 -1.17 -21.93
N VAL A 234 -5.22 -2.23 -21.14
CA VAL A 234 -4.03 -3.10 -21.05
C VAL A 234 -3.71 -3.73 -22.39
N LYS A 235 -4.71 -4.35 -23.05
CA LYS A 235 -4.53 -4.98 -24.36
C LYS A 235 -4.11 -3.98 -25.44
N LYS A 236 -4.65 -2.78 -25.41
CA LYS A 236 -4.35 -1.72 -26.39
C LYS A 236 -2.99 -1.09 -26.20
N ASN A 237 -2.58 -0.82 -24.94
CA ASN A 237 -1.41 0.03 -24.65
C ASN A 237 -0.17 -0.76 -24.24
N TYR A 238 -0.32 -2.01 -23.79
CA TYR A 238 0.78 -2.84 -23.31
C TYR A 238 0.98 -4.11 -24.14
N CYS A 239 0.02 -5.02 -24.12
CA CYS A 239 0.13 -6.29 -24.86
C CYS A 239 -1.25 -6.92 -25.08
N ASN A 240 -1.62 -7.15 -26.33
CA ASN A 240 -2.94 -7.68 -26.71
C ASN A 240 -3.15 -9.16 -26.33
N LYS A 241 -2.12 -9.82 -25.82
CA LYS A 241 -2.16 -11.23 -25.36
C LYS A 241 -2.43 -11.36 -23.88
N LEU A 242 -2.45 -10.25 -23.14
CA LEU A 242 -2.78 -10.28 -21.73
C LEU A 242 -4.27 -10.52 -21.51
N GLU A 243 -4.57 -11.29 -20.47
CA GLU A 243 -5.94 -11.65 -20.08
C GLU A 243 -6.22 -11.17 -18.63
N LYS A 244 -7.46 -11.32 -18.17
CA LYS A 244 -7.84 -10.91 -16.80
C LYS A 244 -6.95 -11.57 -15.74
N ALA A 245 -6.56 -12.84 -15.94
CA ALA A 245 -5.69 -13.57 -15.04
C ALA A 245 -4.26 -12.96 -14.93
N ASP A 246 -3.85 -12.12 -15.87
CA ASP A 246 -2.52 -11.53 -15.87
C ASP A 246 -2.43 -10.20 -15.10
N ILE A 247 -3.57 -9.62 -14.71
CA ILE A 247 -3.62 -8.34 -13.98
C ILE A 247 -3.89 -8.55 -12.49
N ASN A 248 -3.37 -7.65 -11.65
CA ASN A 248 -3.46 -7.76 -10.19
C ASN A 248 -4.90 -7.65 -9.66
N ALA A 249 -5.79 -6.98 -10.38
CA ALA A 249 -7.21 -6.89 -10.03
C ALA A 249 -7.87 -8.26 -9.77
N THR A 250 -7.38 -9.32 -10.44
CA THR A 250 -7.85 -10.70 -10.21
C THR A 250 -7.62 -11.15 -8.78
N ASP A 251 -6.47 -10.84 -8.20
CA ASP A 251 -6.16 -11.19 -6.81
C ASP A 251 -7.04 -10.40 -5.83
N LEU A 252 -7.30 -9.12 -6.13
CA LEU A 252 -8.08 -8.24 -5.26
C LEU A 252 -9.55 -8.65 -5.23
N GLU A 253 -10.13 -8.99 -6.38
CA GLU A 253 -11.50 -9.52 -6.46
C GLU A 253 -11.62 -10.81 -5.65
N ALA A 254 -10.73 -11.76 -5.88
CA ALA A 254 -10.75 -13.06 -5.19
C ALA A 254 -10.49 -12.92 -3.67
N LEU A 255 -9.60 -12.02 -3.25
CA LEU A 255 -9.37 -11.73 -1.84
C LEU A 255 -10.62 -11.12 -1.18
N GLN A 256 -11.29 -10.16 -1.84
CA GLN A 256 -12.54 -9.60 -1.31
C GLN A 256 -13.60 -10.68 -1.12
N GLU A 257 -13.83 -11.49 -2.15
CA GLU A 257 -14.82 -12.60 -2.08
C GLU A 257 -14.52 -13.54 -0.91
N TYR A 258 -13.25 -13.93 -0.76
CA TYR A 258 -12.80 -14.76 0.35
C TYR A 258 -13.07 -14.10 1.71
N LEU A 259 -12.68 -12.86 1.90
CA LEU A 259 -12.83 -12.15 3.17
C LEU A 259 -14.30 -11.92 3.54
N LEU A 260 -15.14 -11.56 2.58
CA LEU A 260 -16.60 -11.43 2.78
C LEU A 260 -17.22 -12.77 3.18
N LYS A 261 -16.86 -13.87 2.51
CA LYS A 261 -17.30 -15.22 2.86
C LYS A 261 -16.87 -15.64 4.26
N CYS A 262 -15.73 -15.16 4.72
CA CYS A 262 -15.24 -15.38 6.09
C CYS A 262 -15.83 -14.40 7.13
N GLY A 263 -16.77 -13.51 6.72
CA GLY A 263 -17.46 -12.58 7.61
C GLY A 263 -16.80 -11.21 7.79
N ASN A 264 -15.77 -10.87 7.02
CA ASN A 264 -15.19 -9.53 7.05
C ASN A 264 -16.05 -8.51 6.29
N ASN A 265 -17.11 -8.01 6.90
CA ASN A 265 -17.99 -6.98 6.35
C ASN A 265 -17.33 -5.58 6.27
N ARG A 266 -16.05 -5.45 6.65
CA ARG A 266 -15.25 -4.22 6.56
C ARG A 266 -14.20 -4.28 5.46
N CYS A 267 -14.32 -5.25 4.55
CA CYS A 267 -13.52 -5.32 3.33
C CYS A 267 -14.28 -4.65 2.18
N GLU A 268 -13.69 -3.61 1.62
CA GLU A 268 -14.24 -2.87 0.49
C GLU A 268 -13.29 -3.00 -0.73
N TYR A 269 -13.82 -3.34 -1.90
CA TYR A 269 -13.07 -3.29 -3.15
C TYR A 269 -13.61 -2.15 -4.01
N ILE A 270 -12.74 -1.21 -4.34
CA ILE A 270 -13.07 0.02 -5.05
C ILE A 270 -12.36 -0.02 -6.41
N THR A 271 -13.15 -0.01 -7.48
CA THR A 271 -12.65 0.07 -8.83
C THR A 271 -12.83 1.48 -9.38
N THR A 272 -11.91 1.89 -10.26
CA THR A 272 -11.96 3.17 -10.97
C THR A 272 -11.86 2.96 -12.47
N SER A 273 -12.02 4.03 -13.22
CA SER A 273 -11.85 4.09 -14.67
C SER A 273 -11.20 5.41 -15.06
N GLY A 274 -10.19 5.36 -15.94
CA GLY A 274 -9.52 6.54 -16.47
C GLY A 274 -8.64 7.29 -15.47
N ARG A 275 -8.25 6.66 -14.37
CA ARG A 275 -7.38 7.25 -13.33
C ARG A 275 -5.94 6.79 -13.40
N GLY A 276 -5.61 5.88 -14.32
CA GLY A 276 -4.23 5.47 -14.60
C GLY A 276 -3.91 4.04 -14.19
N PHE A 277 -4.68 3.09 -14.67
CA PHE A 277 -4.55 1.62 -14.59
C PHE A 277 -3.68 1.06 -13.44
N HIS A 278 -2.41 1.44 -13.33
CA HIS A 278 -1.47 1.03 -12.26
C HIS A 278 -0.80 2.27 -11.68
N SER A 279 -1.47 2.94 -10.74
CA SER A 279 -1.06 4.25 -10.21
C SER A 279 -1.70 4.56 -8.86
N TRP A 280 -1.02 5.33 -8.03
CA TRP A 280 -1.61 5.95 -6.83
C TRP A 280 -2.84 6.82 -7.13
N ASN A 281 -2.99 7.33 -8.37
CA ASN A 281 -4.15 8.12 -8.77
C ASN A 281 -5.48 7.35 -8.74
N ILE A 282 -5.43 6.01 -8.65
CA ILE A 282 -6.61 5.16 -8.43
C ILE A 282 -7.31 5.53 -7.11
N ILE A 283 -6.56 5.93 -6.08
CA ILE A 283 -7.16 6.44 -4.84
C ILE A 283 -7.80 7.80 -5.10
N GLU A 284 -9.05 7.96 -4.67
CA GLU A 284 -9.66 9.26 -4.46
C GLU A 284 -9.31 9.71 -3.03
N PRO A 285 -8.45 10.75 -2.86
CA PRO A 285 -7.84 11.05 -1.56
C PRO A 285 -8.85 11.40 -0.48
N ASN A 286 -9.88 12.21 -0.79
CA ASN A 286 -10.89 12.61 0.20
C ASN A 286 -11.76 11.43 0.66
N ASN A 287 -12.07 10.50 -0.25
CA ASN A 287 -12.84 9.30 0.08
C ASN A 287 -12.02 8.36 0.97
N CYS A 288 -10.74 8.15 0.61
CA CYS A 288 -9.83 7.34 1.43
C CYS A 288 -9.63 7.96 2.81
N LEU A 289 -9.41 9.27 2.89
CA LEU A 289 -9.26 10.00 4.15
C LEU A 289 -10.48 9.84 5.06
N LYS A 290 -11.69 10.00 4.54
CA LYS A 290 -12.94 9.82 5.31
C LYS A 290 -13.04 8.41 5.89
N TRP A 291 -12.67 7.40 5.10
CA TRP A 291 -12.63 6.02 5.58
C TRP A 291 -11.60 5.83 6.69
N ILE A 292 -10.38 6.35 6.52
CA ILE A 292 -9.32 6.28 7.53
C ILE A 292 -9.77 6.93 8.84
N ILE A 293 -10.38 8.11 8.79
CA ILE A 293 -10.92 8.77 9.99
C ILE A 293 -11.98 7.90 10.66
N LYS A 294 -12.92 7.34 9.89
CA LYS A 294 -13.98 6.47 10.41
C LYS A 294 -13.46 5.23 11.13
N ILE A 295 -12.44 4.57 10.59
CA ILE A 295 -11.88 3.35 11.22
C ILE A 295 -10.92 3.65 12.37
N SER A 296 -10.47 4.91 12.51
CA SER A 296 -9.55 5.35 13.56
C SER A 296 -10.27 5.89 14.81
N SER A 297 -11.56 6.14 14.67
CA SER A 297 -12.44 6.54 15.78
C SER A 297 -12.83 5.32 16.59
#